data_802a63173c48dd8e47c3e6f246a8b4d0
#
_entry.id   802a63173c48dd8e47c3e6f246a8b4d0
#
_cell.length_a   1.000
_cell.length_b   1.000
_cell.length_c   1.000
_cell.angle_alpha   90.00
_cell.angle_beta   90.00
_cell.angle_gamma   90.00
#
_symmetry.space_group_name_H-M   'P 1'
#
loop_
_entity.id
_entity.type
_entity.pdbx_description
1 polymer ?
#
loop_
_entity_poly.entity_id
_entity_poly.type
_entity_poly.pdbx_seq_one_letter_code
_entity_poly.pdbx_strand_id
1 'polypeptide(L)'
;MIDELYIARRFSRLSEVDETEFSDMKAAAIHFQKEHNQIYAAFDGYVHLPVDAFKHAEVCSFDVNEATHVFRSSGTGSSLRAQHFVKDISLYEHAVKAAFTRAFGEGPFVIVGHLPAYQQDSSLVYMVDFLARSVGQPGSGLFLNDHAFLDAAVAQCEDSGCKLILFGAAFGLMDLIDVVQIVLPKNALVIETGGMKTHRREISRSDLHTSLAQGFSIPVAQIRSEYGMCELFSQFYTNEEGLFVAPPWTQVSVVDPENPSITL
;
A
#
# COMPACT_ATOMS: atom_id res chain seq x y z
N MET A 1 -22.40 13.74 17.14
CA MET A 1 -21.15 13.28 17.73
C MET A 1 -20.60 12.20 16.84
N ILE A 2 -19.47 12.47 16.22
CA ILE A 2 -18.74 11.45 15.43
C ILE A 2 -17.80 10.84 16.45
N ASP A 3 -18.15 9.66 16.91
CA ASP A 3 -17.30 8.86 17.78
C ASP A 3 -16.47 7.88 16.93
N GLU A 4 -15.47 7.26 17.55
CA GLU A 4 -14.65 6.20 16.92
C GLU A 4 -15.54 5.10 16.33
N LEU A 5 -16.72 4.87 16.91
CA LEU A 5 -17.68 3.86 16.46
C LEU A 5 -18.37 4.24 15.13
N TYR A 6 -18.58 5.54 14.87
CA TYR A 6 -19.13 6.01 13.60
C TYR A 6 -18.14 5.76 12.46
N ILE A 7 -16.87 6.10 12.66
CA ILE A 7 -15.80 5.84 11.70
C ILE A 7 -15.68 4.34 11.46
N ALA A 8 -15.60 3.51 12.51
CA ALA A 8 -15.47 2.07 12.40
C ALA A 8 -16.66 1.41 11.64
N ARG A 9 -17.89 1.84 11.92
CA ARG A 9 -19.09 1.32 11.21
C ARG A 9 -19.12 1.69 9.74
N ARG A 10 -18.57 2.84 9.35
CA ARG A 10 -18.49 3.28 7.96
C ARG A 10 -17.34 2.57 7.23
N PHE A 11 -16.24 2.29 7.90
CA PHE A 11 -15.12 1.53 7.33
C PHE A 11 -15.50 0.11 6.90
N SER A 12 -16.47 -0.53 7.52
CA SER A 12 -16.99 -1.84 7.06
C SER A 12 -17.70 -1.77 5.70
N ARG A 13 -18.02 -0.57 5.20
CA ARG A 13 -18.73 -0.32 3.93
C ARG A 13 -17.95 0.57 2.96
N LEU A 14 -16.62 0.65 3.12
CA LEU A 14 -15.74 1.53 2.32
C LEU A 14 -15.92 1.37 0.79
N SER A 15 -16.24 0.19 0.32
CA SER A 15 -16.46 -0.07 -1.11
C SER A 15 -17.73 0.57 -1.69
N GLU A 16 -18.64 1.06 -0.84
CA GLU A 16 -19.98 1.57 -1.22
C GLU A 16 -20.11 3.08 -1.02
N VAL A 17 -19.05 3.79 -0.62
CA VAL A 17 -19.08 5.24 -0.34
C VAL A 17 -19.36 6.03 -1.61
N ASP A 18 -20.46 6.79 -1.64
CA ASP A 18 -20.75 7.74 -2.71
C ASP A 18 -20.15 9.15 -2.42
N GLU A 19 -20.26 10.08 -3.38
CA GLU A 19 -19.69 11.43 -3.27
C GLU A 19 -20.29 12.23 -2.10
N THR A 20 -21.58 12.08 -1.81
CA THR A 20 -22.25 12.78 -0.71
C THR A 20 -21.77 12.23 0.62
N GLU A 21 -21.74 10.92 0.76
CA GLU A 21 -21.24 10.23 1.94
C GLU A 21 -19.76 10.54 2.19
N PHE A 22 -18.93 10.57 1.11
CA PHE A 22 -17.54 10.98 1.20
C PHE A 22 -17.38 12.40 1.73
N SER A 23 -18.18 13.35 1.23
CA SER A 23 -18.14 14.75 1.66
C SER A 23 -18.46 14.90 3.15
N ASP A 24 -19.49 14.19 3.63
CA ASP A 24 -19.88 14.17 5.03
C ASP A 24 -18.80 13.53 5.92
N MET A 25 -18.23 12.40 5.49
CA MET A 25 -17.14 11.74 6.20
C MET A 25 -15.89 12.63 6.27
N LYS A 26 -15.55 13.32 5.18
CA LYS A 26 -14.41 14.24 5.11
C LYS A 26 -14.59 15.39 6.09
N ALA A 27 -15.77 16.04 6.09
CA ALA A 27 -16.08 17.13 7.01
C ALA A 27 -15.98 16.67 8.47
N ALA A 28 -16.50 15.49 8.73
CA ALA A 28 -16.46 14.83 10.02
C ALA A 28 -15.04 14.51 10.50
N ALA A 29 -14.20 13.95 9.62
CA ALA A 29 -12.82 13.64 9.93
C ALA A 29 -12.00 14.91 10.20
N ILE A 30 -12.19 15.97 9.42
CA ILE A 30 -11.54 17.26 9.63
C ILE A 30 -11.91 17.84 11.02
N HIS A 31 -13.19 17.79 11.37
CA HIS A 31 -13.66 18.28 12.68
C HIS A 31 -13.02 17.46 13.82
N PHE A 32 -13.07 16.14 13.73
CA PHE A 32 -12.45 15.25 14.71
C PHE A 32 -10.95 15.50 14.86
N GLN A 33 -10.22 15.62 13.76
CA GLN A 33 -8.79 15.89 13.79
C GLN A 33 -8.46 17.25 14.43
N LYS A 34 -9.26 18.28 14.19
CA LYS A 34 -9.08 19.59 14.83
C LYS A 34 -9.29 19.54 16.34
N GLU A 35 -10.19 18.70 16.81
CA GLU A 35 -10.48 18.59 18.25
C GLU A 35 -9.48 17.69 18.99
N HIS A 36 -8.98 16.63 18.35
CA HIS A 36 -8.23 15.56 19.02
C HIS A 36 -6.76 15.45 18.62
N ASN A 37 -6.34 16.06 17.51
CA ASN A 37 -4.96 16.03 17.04
C ASN A 37 -4.32 17.40 17.16
N GLN A 38 -3.47 17.58 18.17
CA GLN A 38 -2.83 18.86 18.47
C GLN A 38 -1.96 19.37 17.31
N ILE A 39 -1.28 18.47 16.59
CA ILE A 39 -0.43 18.83 15.44
C ILE A 39 -1.30 19.34 14.30
N TYR A 40 -2.40 18.63 13.99
CA TYR A 40 -3.34 19.05 12.95
C TYR A 40 -4.03 20.37 13.31
N ALA A 41 -4.43 20.56 14.57
CA ALA A 41 -5.06 21.78 15.05
C ALA A 41 -4.13 23.01 14.97
N ALA A 42 -2.81 22.81 15.11
CA ALA A 42 -1.82 23.88 15.00
C ALA A 42 -1.61 24.36 13.55
N PHE A 43 -1.99 23.56 12.55
CA PHE A 43 -1.97 23.95 11.13
C PHE A 43 -3.25 24.68 10.74
N ASP A 44 -3.53 25.80 11.39
CA ASP A 44 -4.72 26.60 11.14
C ASP A 44 -4.71 27.17 9.70
N GLY A 45 -5.87 27.05 9.03
CA GLY A 45 -6.04 27.48 7.63
C GLY A 45 -5.67 26.45 6.57
N TYR A 46 -5.08 25.32 6.93
CA TYR A 46 -4.77 24.23 6.00
C TYR A 46 -5.68 23.02 6.24
N VAL A 47 -6.16 22.41 5.15
CA VAL A 47 -6.97 21.17 5.22
C VAL A 47 -6.07 19.93 5.27
N HIS A 48 -4.84 20.05 4.77
CA HIS A 48 -3.89 18.94 4.62
C HIS A 48 -2.65 19.19 5.48
N LEU A 49 -2.25 18.16 6.22
CA LEU A 49 -1.01 18.16 6.97
C LEU A 49 0.15 17.74 6.03
N PRO A 50 1.29 18.45 6.02
CA PRO A 50 2.46 18.00 5.29
C PRO A 50 2.94 16.62 5.76
N VAL A 51 3.29 15.72 4.83
CA VAL A 51 3.80 14.38 5.16
C VAL A 51 5.02 14.42 6.08
N ASP A 52 5.88 15.43 5.94
CA ASP A 52 7.05 15.63 6.81
C ASP A 52 6.69 15.83 8.29
N ALA A 53 5.45 16.22 8.62
CA ALA A 53 5.01 16.31 10.01
C ALA A 53 5.20 14.98 10.77
N PHE A 54 4.97 13.85 10.11
CA PHE A 54 5.13 12.52 10.69
C PHE A 54 6.59 12.14 11.01
N LYS A 55 7.58 12.89 10.51
CA LYS A 55 8.99 12.72 10.88
C LYS A 55 9.37 13.51 12.13
N HIS A 56 8.67 14.61 12.39
CA HIS A 56 9.07 15.60 13.38
C HIS A 56 8.12 15.73 14.58
N ALA A 57 6.94 15.10 14.48
CA ALA A 57 5.92 15.17 15.52
C ALA A 57 5.15 13.85 15.67
N GLU A 58 4.54 13.68 16.83
CA GLU A 58 3.62 12.58 17.10
C GLU A 58 2.23 12.95 16.55
N VAL A 59 2.01 12.63 15.26
CA VAL A 59 0.74 12.93 14.59
C VAL A 59 -0.27 11.84 14.94
N CYS A 60 -1.08 12.07 15.95
CA CYS A 60 -2.15 11.17 16.37
C CYS A 60 -3.26 11.93 17.09
N SER A 61 -4.45 11.32 17.18
CA SER A 61 -5.64 11.84 17.84
C SER A 61 -5.94 11.16 19.18
N PHE A 62 -4.98 10.44 19.73
CA PHE A 62 -5.07 9.66 20.97
C PHE A 62 -3.72 9.68 21.69
N ASP A 63 -3.65 9.20 22.93
CA ASP A 63 -2.38 9.04 23.64
C ASP A 63 -1.50 8.00 22.93
N VAL A 64 -0.28 8.38 22.57
CA VAL A 64 0.67 7.51 21.85
C VAL A 64 0.94 6.17 22.59
N ASN A 65 0.76 6.14 23.91
CA ASN A 65 0.87 4.92 24.71
C ASN A 65 -0.27 3.92 24.46
N GLU A 66 -1.38 4.36 23.84
CA GLU A 66 -2.48 3.49 23.41
C GLU A 66 -2.27 2.88 22.02
N ALA A 67 -1.19 3.24 21.34
CA ALA A 67 -0.89 2.69 20.02
C ALA A 67 -0.62 1.17 20.13
N THR A 68 -1.37 0.38 19.37
CA THR A 68 -1.14 -1.07 19.23
C THR A 68 -0.06 -1.36 18.19
N HIS A 69 0.12 -0.47 17.22
CA HIS A 69 1.12 -0.56 16.16
C HIS A 69 1.74 0.81 15.91
N VAL A 70 3.02 0.81 15.51
CA VAL A 70 3.71 2.01 15.01
C VAL A 70 4.39 1.64 13.70
N PHE A 71 3.83 2.11 12.61
CA PHE A 71 4.49 1.97 11.32
C PHE A 71 5.56 3.03 11.13
N ARG A 72 6.66 2.63 10.48
CA ARG A 72 7.76 3.53 10.18
C ARG A 72 8.11 3.49 8.71
N SER A 73 8.34 4.69 8.14
CA SER A 73 8.79 4.79 6.75
C SER A 73 10.17 4.15 6.56
N SER A 74 10.45 3.70 5.34
CA SER A 74 11.74 3.13 4.96
C SER A 74 12.81 4.22 4.83
N GLY A 75 13.22 4.88 5.93
CA GLY A 75 14.27 5.91 5.89
C GLY A 75 15.55 5.39 5.22
N THR A 76 16.13 6.20 4.33
CA THR A 76 17.43 5.94 3.73
C THR A 76 18.53 6.52 4.63
N GLY A 77 19.35 5.68 5.25
CA GLY A 77 20.49 6.11 6.04
C GLY A 77 20.14 6.71 7.42
N SER A 78 20.81 7.79 7.82
CA SER A 78 20.68 8.46 9.13
C SER A 78 19.48 9.41 9.24
N SER A 79 18.56 9.42 8.28
CA SER A 79 17.41 10.31 8.29
C SER A 79 16.33 9.84 9.28
N LEU A 80 15.67 10.79 9.94
CA LEU A 80 14.48 10.53 10.75
C LEU A 80 13.44 9.78 9.92
N ARG A 81 12.95 8.65 10.44
CA ARG A 81 11.85 7.89 9.83
C ARG A 81 10.53 8.49 10.28
N ALA A 82 9.61 8.69 9.34
CA ALA A 82 8.24 9.04 9.69
C ALA A 82 7.62 7.92 10.53
N GLN A 83 6.78 8.29 11.51
CA GLN A 83 6.08 7.36 12.40
C GLN A 83 4.59 7.58 12.29
N HIS A 84 3.85 6.52 12.06
CA HIS A 84 2.40 6.52 12.08
C HIS A 84 1.92 5.63 13.23
N PHE A 85 1.38 6.26 14.26
CA PHE A 85 0.82 5.58 15.43
C PHE A 85 -0.59 5.09 15.10
N VAL A 86 -0.87 3.82 15.39
CA VAL A 86 -2.14 3.16 15.07
C VAL A 86 -2.74 2.58 16.34
N LYS A 87 -3.92 3.04 16.73
CA LYS A 87 -4.67 2.54 17.88
C LYS A 87 -5.43 1.25 17.53
N ASP A 88 -6.10 1.24 16.38
CA ASP A 88 -6.86 0.09 15.87
C ASP A 88 -6.40 -0.30 14.48
N ILE A 89 -5.64 -1.39 14.41
CA ILE A 89 -5.09 -1.91 13.16
C ILE A 89 -6.16 -2.42 12.21
N SER A 90 -7.34 -2.78 12.70
CA SER A 90 -8.42 -3.31 11.88
C SER A 90 -8.89 -2.31 10.81
N LEU A 91 -8.74 -1.00 11.05
CA LEU A 91 -9.03 0.05 10.08
C LEU A 91 -8.12 -0.06 8.86
N TYR A 92 -6.81 -0.27 9.10
CA TYR A 92 -5.85 -0.47 8.02
C TYR A 92 -6.11 -1.78 7.27
N GLU A 93 -6.37 -2.86 7.98
CA GLU A 93 -6.68 -4.17 7.40
C GLU A 93 -7.92 -4.12 6.50
N HIS A 94 -8.98 -3.42 6.91
CA HIS A 94 -10.16 -3.21 6.08
C HIS A 94 -9.85 -2.42 4.81
N ALA A 95 -9.09 -1.31 4.92
CA ALA A 95 -8.69 -0.51 3.76
C ALA A 95 -7.83 -1.32 2.79
N VAL A 96 -6.84 -2.05 3.29
CA VAL A 96 -5.97 -2.94 2.50
C VAL A 96 -6.79 -3.97 1.72
N LYS A 97 -7.65 -4.72 2.43
CA LYS A 97 -8.47 -5.77 1.82
C LYS A 97 -9.44 -5.20 0.78
N ALA A 98 -10.13 -4.11 1.11
CA ALA A 98 -11.10 -3.48 0.22
C ALA A 98 -10.43 -2.92 -1.05
N ALA A 99 -9.27 -2.24 -0.92
CA ALA A 99 -8.52 -1.72 -2.06
C ALA A 99 -8.02 -2.84 -2.97
N PHE A 100 -7.45 -3.90 -2.38
CA PHE A 100 -6.97 -5.07 -3.10
C PHE A 100 -8.09 -5.81 -3.85
N THR A 101 -9.19 -6.13 -3.15
CA THR A 101 -10.34 -6.82 -3.76
C THR A 101 -10.97 -5.99 -4.89
N ARG A 102 -11.03 -4.67 -4.71
CA ARG A 102 -11.54 -3.77 -5.76
C ARG A 102 -10.66 -3.79 -7.02
N ALA A 103 -9.34 -3.88 -6.86
CA ALA A 103 -8.40 -3.86 -7.96
C ALA A 103 -8.29 -5.21 -8.69
N PHE A 104 -8.35 -6.33 -7.95
CA PHE A 104 -7.99 -7.65 -8.46
C PHE A 104 -9.06 -8.72 -8.32
N GLY A 105 -10.18 -8.44 -7.62
CA GLY A 105 -11.25 -9.40 -7.33
C GLY A 105 -11.00 -10.20 -6.05
N GLU A 106 -11.79 -11.27 -5.88
CA GLU A 106 -11.78 -12.08 -4.65
C GLU A 106 -10.92 -13.36 -4.71
N GLY A 107 -10.30 -13.65 -5.85
CA GLY A 107 -9.45 -14.83 -6.02
C GLY A 107 -10.16 -16.04 -6.62
N PRO A 108 -9.66 -17.26 -6.41
CA PRO A 108 -8.59 -17.66 -5.46
C PRO A 108 -7.19 -17.22 -5.89
N PHE A 109 -6.38 -16.76 -4.92
CA PHE A 109 -5.01 -16.30 -5.13
C PHE A 109 -3.99 -17.06 -4.29
N VAL A 110 -2.81 -17.32 -4.85
CA VAL A 110 -1.59 -17.54 -4.06
C VAL A 110 -0.81 -16.23 -4.08
N ILE A 111 -0.61 -15.63 -2.92
CA ILE A 111 0.04 -14.31 -2.77
C ILE A 111 1.43 -14.50 -2.19
N VAL A 112 2.43 -14.11 -2.95
CA VAL A 112 3.85 -14.24 -2.57
C VAL A 112 4.49 -12.86 -2.54
N GLY A 113 5.09 -12.50 -1.41
CA GLY A 113 5.72 -11.20 -1.22
C GLY A 113 7.24 -11.28 -1.20
N HIS A 114 7.91 -10.43 -2.00
CA HIS A 114 9.36 -10.25 -2.03
C HIS A 114 9.75 -8.80 -1.72
N LEU A 115 10.08 -8.53 -0.46
CA LEU A 115 10.31 -7.18 0.06
C LEU A 115 11.69 -7.08 0.76
N PRO A 116 12.80 -7.33 0.03
CA PRO A 116 14.14 -7.22 0.62
C PRO A 116 14.38 -5.78 1.11
N ALA A 117 15.20 -5.64 2.15
CA ALA A 117 15.56 -4.36 2.79
C ALA A 117 14.40 -3.58 3.46
N TYR A 118 13.19 -4.13 3.50
CA TYR A 118 12.11 -3.58 4.33
C TYR A 118 12.14 -4.20 5.74
N GLN A 119 11.87 -3.36 6.74
CA GLN A 119 11.86 -3.78 8.14
C GLN A 119 10.46 -4.25 8.56
N GLN A 120 10.37 -5.00 9.65
CA GLN A 120 9.12 -5.55 10.18
C GLN A 120 8.12 -4.47 10.61
N ASP A 121 8.59 -3.26 10.93
CA ASP A 121 7.76 -2.11 11.28
C ASP A 121 7.27 -1.32 10.05
N SER A 122 7.47 -1.84 8.84
CA SER A 122 6.95 -1.25 7.59
C SER A 122 5.47 -1.61 7.40
N SER A 123 4.64 -0.60 7.12
CA SER A 123 3.24 -0.81 6.71
C SER A 123 3.11 -1.66 5.45
N LEU A 124 4.08 -1.58 4.53
CA LEU A 124 4.12 -2.40 3.32
C LEU A 124 4.31 -3.88 3.63
N VAL A 125 5.26 -4.22 4.53
CA VAL A 125 5.47 -5.61 4.95
C VAL A 125 4.23 -6.15 5.64
N TYR A 126 3.64 -5.37 6.55
CA TYR A 126 2.39 -5.73 7.22
C TYR A 126 1.26 -5.98 6.23
N MET A 127 1.09 -5.07 5.26
CA MET A 127 0.05 -5.17 4.22
C MET A 127 0.15 -6.47 3.42
N VAL A 128 1.33 -6.78 2.91
CA VAL A 128 1.51 -7.97 2.05
C VAL A 128 1.35 -9.26 2.87
N ASP A 129 1.87 -9.29 4.10
CA ASP A 129 1.68 -10.42 5.02
C ASP A 129 0.20 -10.60 5.40
N PHE A 130 -0.51 -9.51 5.68
CA PHE A 130 -1.96 -9.54 5.95
C PHE A 130 -2.74 -10.07 4.75
N LEU A 131 -2.46 -9.60 3.53
CA LEU A 131 -3.11 -10.09 2.30
C LEU A 131 -2.83 -11.59 2.11
N ALA A 132 -1.59 -12.02 2.28
CA ALA A 132 -1.22 -13.43 2.16
C ALA A 132 -2.00 -14.32 3.13
N ARG A 133 -2.18 -13.88 4.39
CA ARG A 133 -2.90 -14.63 5.43
C ARG A 133 -4.42 -14.55 5.32
N SER A 134 -4.99 -13.41 4.88
CA SER A 134 -6.43 -13.15 4.93
C SER A 134 -7.17 -13.38 3.61
N VAL A 135 -6.47 -13.27 2.49
CA VAL A 135 -7.01 -13.39 1.13
C VAL A 135 -6.34 -14.54 0.36
N GLY A 136 -5.05 -14.81 0.69
CA GLY A 136 -4.27 -15.83 0.02
C GLY A 136 -4.71 -17.26 0.38
N GLN A 137 -4.50 -18.19 -0.56
CA GLN A 137 -4.62 -19.63 -0.34
C GLN A 137 -3.39 -20.16 0.42
N PRO A 138 -3.43 -21.40 0.96
CA PRO A 138 -2.23 -22.06 1.49
C PRO A 138 -1.06 -21.97 0.51
N GLY A 139 0.16 -21.78 0.99
CA GLY A 139 1.34 -21.49 0.16
C GLY A 139 1.59 -20.01 -0.08
N SER A 140 0.68 -19.11 0.38
CA SER A 140 0.92 -17.66 0.40
C SER A 140 1.84 -17.26 1.55
N GLY A 141 2.65 -16.20 1.35
CA GLY A 141 3.54 -15.68 2.38
C GLY A 141 4.63 -14.77 1.84
N LEU A 142 5.54 -14.39 2.72
CA LEU A 142 6.71 -13.58 2.38
C LEU A 142 7.95 -14.47 2.23
N PHE A 143 8.81 -14.13 1.28
CA PHE A 143 10.13 -14.75 1.16
C PHE A 143 11.21 -13.69 0.91
N LEU A 144 12.45 -13.99 1.27
CA LEU A 144 13.60 -13.12 1.00
C LEU A 144 14.60 -13.82 0.07
N ASN A 145 15.23 -14.89 0.53
CA ASN A 145 16.28 -15.60 -0.20
C ASN A 145 15.90 -17.08 -0.50
N ASP A 146 14.77 -17.53 -0.02
CA ASP A 146 14.26 -18.87 -0.27
C ASP A 146 13.45 -18.90 -1.58
N HIS A 147 14.16 -19.00 -2.71
CA HIS A 147 13.54 -19.05 -4.03
C HIS A 147 12.67 -20.30 -4.22
N ALA A 148 12.95 -21.41 -3.49
CA ALA A 148 12.12 -22.60 -3.51
C ALA A 148 10.69 -22.33 -3.05
N PHE A 149 10.48 -21.30 -2.21
CA PHE A 149 9.14 -20.86 -1.84
C PHE A 149 8.34 -20.31 -3.04
N LEU A 150 8.99 -19.53 -3.92
CA LEU A 150 8.36 -19.02 -5.13
C LEU A 150 8.10 -20.16 -6.13
N ASP A 151 9.04 -21.10 -6.29
CA ASP A 151 8.87 -22.27 -7.16
C ASP A 151 7.68 -23.14 -6.70
N ALA A 152 7.54 -23.36 -5.40
CA ALA A 152 6.41 -24.10 -4.82
C ALA A 152 5.08 -23.39 -5.06
N ALA A 153 5.04 -22.04 -4.93
CA ALA A 153 3.84 -21.25 -5.20
C ALA A 153 3.43 -21.30 -6.69
N VAL A 154 4.41 -21.29 -7.61
CA VAL A 154 4.18 -21.45 -9.05
C VAL A 154 3.57 -22.82 -9.33
N ALA A 155 4.20 -23.90 -8.84
CA ALA A 155 3.71 -25.27 -9.02
C ALA A 155 2.29 -25.44 -8.47
N GLN A 156 2.02 -24.89 -7.29
CA GLN A 156 0.68 -24.93 -6.71
C GLN A 156 -0.37 -24.22 -7.58
N CYS A 157 -0.03 -23.08 -8.19
CA CYS A 157 -0.96 -22.36 -9.06
C CYS A 157 -1.22 -23.11 -10.37
N GLU A 158 -0.20 -23.77 -10.92
CA GLU A 158 -0.35 -24.62 -12.10
C GLU A 158 -1.26 -25.82 -11.83
N ASP A 159 -1.11 -26.46 -10.68
CA ASP A 159 -1.92 -27.61 -10.29
C ASP A 159 -3.37 -27.25 -9.93
N SER A 160 -3.57 -26.14 -9.24
CA SER A 160 -4.90 -25.74 -8.72
C SER A 160 -5.69 -24.81 -9.63
N GLY A 161 -5.03 -24.16 -10.60
CA GLY A 161 -5.62 -23.10 -11.41
C GLY A 161 -5.80 -21.76 -10.67
N CYS A 162 -5.28 -21.61 -9.46
CA CYS A 162 -5.25 -20.33 -8.74
C CYS A 162 -4.42 -19.29 -9.50
N LYS A 163 -4.72 -18.02 -9.29
CA LYS A 163 -3.90 -16.94 -9.82
C LYS A 163 -2.73 -16.64 -8.85
N LEU A 164 -1.50 -16.65 -9.36
CA LEU A 164 -0.35 -16.19 -8.61
C LEU A 164 -0.32 -14.65 -8.59
N ILE A 165 -0.10 -14.07 -7.42
CA ILE A 165 0.24 -12.66 -7.24
C ILE A 165 1.62 -12.58 -6.60
N LEU A 166 2.60 -12.09 -7.37
CA LEU A 166 3.93 -11.78 -6.87
C LEU A 166 3.98 -10.28 -6.54
N PHE A 167 4.02 -9.96 -5.25
CA PHE A 167 4.09 -8.60 -4.74
C PHE A 167 5.52 -8.28 -4.33
N GLY A 168 6.12 -7.20 -4.83
CA GLY A 168 7.50 -6.94 -4.47
C GLY A 168 7.95 -5.49 -4.61
N ALA A 169 9.02 -5.17 -3.91
CA ALA A 169 9.73 -3.91 -4.12
C ALA A 169 10.34 -3.87 -5.51
N ALA A 170 10.22 -2.75 -6.22
CA ALA A 170 10.69 -2.61 -7.61
C ALA A 170 12.15 -3.06 -7.78
N PHE A 171 13.07 -2.59 -6.90
CA PHE A 171 14.47 -3.00 -6.94
C PHE A 171 14.65 -4.50 -6.62
N GLY A 172 13.88 -5.03 -5.66
CA GLY A 172 13.95 -6.45 -5.27
C GLY A 172 13.45 -7.38 -6.38
N LEU A 173 12.39 -7.00 -7.09
CA LEU A 173 11.92 -7.76 -8.26
C LEU A 173 12.94 -7.74 -9.40
N MET A 174 13.63 -6.62 -9.60
CA MET A 174 14.73 -6.53 -10.58
C MET A 174 15.92 -7.39 -10.17
N ASP A 175 16.29 -7.42 -8.88
CA ASP A 175 17.33 -8.33 -8.39
C ASP A 175 16.91 -9.79 -8.55
N LEU A 176 15.63 -10.09 -8.32
CA LEU A 176 15.10 -11.44 -8.45
C LEU A 176 15.21 -11.98 -9.88
N ILE A 177 14.83 -11.21 -10.90
CA ILE A 177 14.95 -11.64 -12.31
C ILE A 177 16.41 -11.78 -12.78
N ASP A 178 17.36 -11.11 -12.14
CA ASP A 178 18.79 -11.25 -12.46
C ASP A 178 19.38 -12.58 -11.94
N VAL A 179 18.82 -13.13 -10.87
CA VAL A 179 19.38 -14.33 -10.20
C VAL A 179 18.55 -15.61 -10.40
N VAL A 180 17.25 -15.46 -10.68
CA VAL A 180 16.32 -16.58 -10.81
C VAL A 180 15.71 -16.61 -12.20
N GLN A 181 15.88 -17.73 -12.90
CA GLN A 181 15.16 -17.99 -14.15
C GLN A 181 13.85 -18.70 -13.83
N ILE A 182 12.79 -17.93 -13.59
CA ILE A 182 11.47 -18.46 -13.30
C ILE A 182 10.46 -17.97 -14.33
N VAL A 183 9.64 -18.87 -14.82
CA VAL A 183 8.49 -18.57 -15.68
C VAL A 183 7.25 -18.58 -14.81
N LEU A 184 6.59 -17.44 -14.68
CA LEU A 184 5.35 -17.36 -13.91
C LEU A 184 4.16 -17.95 -14.70
N PRO A 185 3.11 -18.46 -14.02
CA PRO A 185 1.88 -18.91 -14.66
C PRO A 185 1.28 -17.84 -15.58
N LYS A 186 0.67 -18.23 -16.69
CA LYS A 186 0.12 -17.30 -17.70
C LYS A 186 -0.91 -16.32 -17.15
N ASN A 187 -1.57 -16.64 -16.05
CA ASN A 187 -2.55 -15.78 -15.37
C ASN A 187 -1.96 -15.02 -14.18
N ALA A 188 -0.65 -15.10 -13.92
CA ALA A 188 0.00 -14.42 -12.82
C ALA A 188 -0.12 -12.89 -12.94
N LEU A 189 -0.11 -12.21 -11.81
CA LEU A 189 0.09 -10.76 -11.72
C LEU A 189 1.36 -10.49 -10.92
N VAL A 190 2.14 -9.51 -11.37
CA VAL A 190 3.24 -8.95 -10.59
C VAL A 190 2.85 -7.55 -10.17
N ILE A 191 2.90 -7.27 -8.87
CA ILE A 191 2.60 -5.95 -8.31
C ILE A 191 3.90 -5.38 -7.76
N GLU A 192 4.43 -4.36 -8.44
CA GLU A 192 5.60 -3.64 -7.98
C GLU A 192 5.20 -2.44 -7.12
N THR A 193 6.02 -2.11 -6.14
CA THR A 193 5.83 -0.96 -5.27
C THR A 193 7.14 -0.25 -4.96
N GLY A 194 7.05 1.06 -4.73
CA GLY A 194 8.19 1.91 -4.44
C GLY A 194 9.10 2.14 -5.65
N GLY A 195 10.22 2.82 -5.42
CA GLY A 195 11.22 3.12 -6.44
C GLY A 195 12.49 2.27 -6.28
N MET A 196 13.50 2.56 -7.10
CA MET A 196 14.80 1.89 -7.04
C MET A 196 15.59 2.26 -5.78
N LYS A 197 15.18 3.33 -5.07
CA LYS A 197 15.89 3.88 -3.90
C LYS A 197 17.37 4.09 -4.23
N THR A 198 18.26 3.82 -3.30
CA THR A 198 19.73 3.87 -3.53
C THR A 198 20.31 2.53 -4.00
N HIS A 199 19.47 1.51 -4.22
CA HIS A 199 19.94 0.16 -4.56
C HIS A 199 20.25 -0.01 -6.04
N ARG A 200 19.53 0.69 -6.92
CA ARG A 200 19.73 0.66 -8.37
C ARG A 200 19.57 2.06 -8.98
N ARG A 201 20.09 2.23 -10.21
CA ARG A 201 19.83 3.45 -11.00
C ARG A 201 18.32 3.54 -11.28
N GLU A 202 17.78 4.75 -11.13
CA GLU A 202 16.40 5.04 -11.52
C GLU A 202 16.18 4.76 -13.00
N ILE A 203 15.09 4.08 -13.28
CA ILE A 203 14.59 3.79 -14.63
C ILE A 203 13.12 4.22 -14.72
N SER A 204 12.62 4.42 -15.94
CA SER A 204 11.21 4.74 -16.11
C SER A 204 10.32 3.55 -15.70
N ARG A 205 9.08 3.83 -15.27
CA ARG A 205 8.11 2.77 -14.96
C ARG A 205 7.86 1.86 -16.18
N SER A 206 7.86 2.42 -17.38
CA SER A 206 7.72 1.63 -18.61
C SER A 206 8.87 0.65 -18.81
N ASP A 207 10.11 1.09 -18.56
CA ASP A 207 11.30 0.23 -18.69
C ASP A 207 11.30 -0.86 -17.59
N LEU A 208 10.91 -0.49 -16.35
CA LEU A 208 10.74 -1.43 -15.24
C LEU A 208 9.74 -2.52 -15.62
N HIS A 209 8.54 -2.14 -16.05
CA HIS A 209 7.49 -3.10 -16.42
C HIS A 209 7.90 -4.00 -17.58
N THR A 210 8.58 -3.44 -18.58
CA THR A 210 9.12 -4.21 -19.71
C THR A 210 10.15 -5.24 -19.24
N SER A 211 11.08 -4.83 -18.37
CA SER A 211 12.11 -5.73 -17.83
C SER A 211 11.51 -6.85 -16.99
N LEU A 212 10.56 -6.52 -16.10
CA LEU A 212 9.87 -7.51 -15.27
C LEU A 212 9.05 -8.50 -16.12
N ALA A 213 8.34 -7.99 -17.13
CA ALA A 213 7.54 -8.82 -18.03
C ALA A 213 8.42 -9.82 -18.80
N GLN A 214 9.58 -9.37 -19.29
CA GLN A 214 10.57 -10.24 -19.96
C GLN A 214 11.17 -11.24 -18.98
N GLY A 215 11.62 -10.78 -17.81
CA GLY A 215 12.26 -11.63 -16.80
C GLY A 215 11.36 -12.74 -16.27
N PHE A 216 10.07 -12.46 -16.08
CA PHE A 216 9.07 -13.43 -15.62
C PHE A 216 8.31 -14.13 -16.72
N SER A 217 8.58 -13.81 -18.00
CA SER A 217 7.92 -14.39 -19.17
C SER A 217 6.40 -14.23 -19.18
N ILE A 218 5.89 -13.05 -18.77
CA ILE A 218 4.47 -12.69 -18.76
C ILE A 218 4.22 -11.41 -19.57
N PRO A 219 2.99 -11.15 -20.03
CA PRO A 219 2.65 -9.88 -20.70
C PRO A 219 2.86 -8.66 -19.80
N VAL A 220 3.31 -7.53 -20.37
CA VAL A 220 3.44 -6.24 -19.64
C VAL A 220 2.13 -5.84 -18.96
N ALA A 221 0.99 -6.13 -19.57
CA ALA A 221 -0.33 -5.89 -19.01
C ALA A 221 -0.59 -6.60 -17.65
N GLN A 222 0.21 -7.59 -17.30
CA GLN A 222 0.15 -8.30 -16.02
C GLN A 222 1.09 -7.71 -14.95
N ILE A 223 1.83 -6.66 -15.28
CA ILE A 223 2.60 -5.89 -14.30
C ILE A 223 1.73 -4.73 -13.83
N ARG A 224 1.54 -4.60 -12.54
CA ARG A 224 0.78 -3.53 -11.88
C ARG A 224 1.67 -2.77 -10.92
N SER A 225 1.34 -1.51 -10.68
CA SER A 225 2.01 -0.71 -9.64
C SER A 225 1.08 -0.53 -8.45
N GLU A 226 1.65 -0.58 -7.27
CA GLU A 226 1.03 -0.13 -6.03
C GLU A 226 1.65 1.19 -5.61
N TYR A 227 0.83 2.09 -5.11
CA TYR A 227 1.25 3.30 -4.42
C TYR A 227 0.63 3.36 -3.05
N GLY A 228 1.47 3.42 -2.02
CA GLY A 228 1.09 3.59 -0.64
C GLY A 228 2.22 4.18 0.19
N MET A 229 1.86 4.64 1.36
CA MET A 229 2.78 5.10 2.39
C MET A 229 2.13 4.90 3.76
N CYS A 230 2.94 4.81 4.83
CA CYS A 230 2.39 4.58 6.17
C CYS A 230 1.46 5.73 6.61
N GLU A 231 1.72 6.94 6.15
CA GLU A 231 0.95 8.15 6.47
C GLU A 231 -0.40 8.20 5.75
N LEU A 232 -0.51 7.59 4.58
CA LEU A 232 -1.74 7.56 3.78
C LEU A 232 -2.79 6.58 4.34
N PHE A 233 -2.34 5.51 4.96
CA PHE A 233 -3.19 4.46 5.53
C PHE A 233 -4.14 3.82 4.52
N SER A 234 -3.77 3.85 3.25
CA SER A 234 -4.53 3.33 2.12
C SER A 234 -3.61 3.04 0.93
N GLN A 235 -4.14 2.35 -0.10
CA GLN A 235 -3.38 1.94 -1.28
C GLN A 235 -4.10 2.33 -2.57
N PHE A 236 -3.31 2.68 -3.58
CA PHE A 236 -3.75 2.85 -4.96
C PHE A 236 -3.10 1.77 -5.81
N TYR A 237 -3.87 1.17 -6.67
CA TYR A 237 -3.35 0.20 -7.66
C TYR A 237 -3.58 0.73 -9.06
N THR A 238 -2.68 0.40 -9.98
CA THR A 238 -2.90 0.74 -11.38
C THR A 238 -3.93 -0.18 -12.03
N ASN A 239 -4.76 0.40 -12.89
CA ASN A 239 -5.64 -0.35 -13.80
C ASN A 239 -4.84 -0.94 -14.99
N GLU A 240 -5.53 -1.51 -15.97
CA GLU A 240 -4.93 -2.11 -17.16
C GLU A 240 -4.24 -1.10 -18.07
N GLU A 241 -4.64 0.16 -17.99
CA GLU A 241 -4.04 1.28 -18.72
C GLU A 241 -2.81 1.87 -18.01
N GLY A 242 -2.44 1.34 -16.83
CA GLY A 242 -1.33 1.82 -16.02
C GLY A 242 -1.61 3.10 -15.24
N LEU A 243 -2.89 3.47 -15.09
CA LEU A 243 -3.32 4.63 -14.31
C LEU A 243 -3.66 4.20 -12.88
N PHE A 244 -3.17 4.94 -11.89
CA PHE A 244 -3.57 4.73 -10.50
C PHE A 244 -5.04 5.08 -10.28
N VAL A 245 -5.76 4.16 -9.63
CA VAL A 245 -7.18 4.34 -9.30
C VAL A 245 -7.31 4.63 -7.82
N ALA A 246 -7.89 5.77 -7.50
CA ALA A 246 -8.20 6.15 -6.12
C ALA A 246 -9.35 5.28 -5.58
N PRO A 247 -9.20 4.67 -4.39
CA PRO A 247 -10.34 4.05 -3.74
C PRO A 247 -11.40 5.11 -3.35
N PRO A 248 -12.68 4.76 -3.25
CA PRO A 248 -13.77 5.74 -3.05
C PRO A 248 -13.70 6.48 -1.69
N TRP A 249 -12.91 6.01 -0.75
CA TRP A 249 -12.67 6.69 0.52
C TRP A 249 -11.42 7.58 0.52
N THR A 250 -10.84 7.84 -0.65
CA THR A 250 -9.68 8.74 -0.81
C THR A 250 -9.98 9.80 -1.86
N GLN A 251 -9.39 10.96 -1.69
CA GLN A 251 -9.45 12.05 -2.67
C GLN A 251 -8.04 12.50 -3.03
N VAL A 252 -7.81 12.69 -4.32
CA VAL A 252 -6.58 13.28 -4.85
C VAL A 252 -6.89 14.67 -5.36
N SER A 253 -6.11 15.66 -4.91
CA SER A 253 -6.18 17.03 -5.42
C SER A 253 -4.80 17.45 -5.89
N VAL A 254 -4.72 18.03 -7.07
CA VAL A 254 -3.49 18.65 -7.57
C VAL A 254 -3.51 20.10 -7.12
N VAL A 255 -2.48 20.51 -6.40
CA VAL A 255 -2.38 21.87 -5.84
C VAL A 255 -1.14 22.58 -6.38
N ASP A 256 -1.16 23.89 -6.35
CA ASP A 256 0.02 24.70 -6.68
C ASP A 256 1.12 24.45 -5.64
N PRO A 257 2.33 24.06 -6.04
CA PRO A 257 3.43 23.77 -5.13
C PRO A 257 3.89 25.00 -4.33
N GLU A 258 3.69 26.22 -4.85
CA GLU A 258 4.04 27.46 -4.14
C GLU A 258 2.91 27.95 -3.24
N ASN A 259 1.66 27.54 -3.53
CA ASN A 259 0.49 27.86 -2.72
C ASN A 259 -0.50 26.70 -2.67
N PRO A 260 -0.33 25.76 -1.72
CA PRO A 260 -1.17 24.57 -1.62
C PRO A 260 -2.67 24.84 -1.34
N SER A 261 -3.06 26.10 -1.07
CA SER A 261 -4.47 26.48 -0.97
C SER A 261 -5.15 26.62 -2.33
N ILE A 262 -4.39 26.65 -3.44
CA ILE A 262 -4.88 26.74 -4.79
C ILE A 262 -4.93 25.35 -5.41
N THR A 263 -6.13 24.86 -5.74
CA THR A 263 -6.31 23.64 -6.53
C THR A 263 -6.17 24.00 -8.01
N LEU A 264 -5.37 23.21 -8.74
CA LEU A 264 -5.11 23.37 -10.17
C LEU A 264 -6.14 22.62 -11.02
#